data_6a536be9050aa69c19bb8f3c18e9ebd0
#
_entry.id   6a536be9050aa69c19bb8f3c18e9ebd0
#
_cell.length_a   1.000
_cell.length_b   1.000
_cell.length_c   1.000
_cell.angle_alpha   90.00
_cell.angle_beta   90.00
_cell.angle_gamma   90.00
#
_symmetry.space_group_name_H-M   'P 1'
#
loop_
_entity.id
_entity.type
_entity.pdbx_description
1 polymer ?
#
loop_
_entity_poly.entity_id
_entity_poly.type
_entity_poly.pdbx_seq_one_letter_code
_entity_poly.pdbx_strand_id
1 'polypeptide(L)'
;MFTLRDYQLENVLEVAHAVANYKRIINCIATGGGKTKIAISITNRALSKGKTVLFITESDKIYKQLDAEITDTTNINSTAKLSYLAPNRLYLAMAQTLARRAELIKQFATMGNSLLIINDEAHVGTGTKLLLQLPDALLIGLTATPAMKWAKHLPTLYNSIVVGKQPEWLVANNYLIKYQHAQVTAANLNSLQIKAGEFTEESQERIFDTVNSHQFVLQHLRQYRYTKCMIFCASIKSAESLHTYLTEQGHKICTQHSKYDIRSESVQAYELAQFTNLHSGVNICISIASMNKGFDFPPVDLILLYRATTSLPLYLQMCGRASRTSPDTGKAMWTVLDYGGNGKRHGRWDYPCINGEPVDWNVVWNTIPKKREGVAPIKECPKCKYLLPILAQECSNCGHVFVKTKEPKHIDDVHIVMLEQNAQLANMKGKRISQLTPIELANYAKIKGKKPYAARVAKALTLTNPTYIYDYAKAMGYKNGWADFNAPSYGERIDFFDKIV
;
A
#
# COMPACT_ATOMS: atom_id res chain seq x y z
N MET A 1 18.69 -19.61 -12.87
CA MET A 1 19.08 -18.45 -12.01
C MET A 1 18.38 -17.21 -12.57
N PHE A 2 17.59 -16.48 -11.81
CA PHE A 2 16.94 -15.25 -12.30
C PHE A 2 17.91 -14.06 -12.24
N THR A 3 17.70 -13.08 -13.13
CA THR A 3 18.47 -11.83 -13.12
C THR A 3 17.68 -10.76 -12.36
N LEU A 4 18.34 -10.06 -11.43
CA LEU A 4 17.76 -8.89 -10.78
C LEU A 4 17.62 -7.74 -11.78
N ARG A 5 16.57 -6.96 -11.65
CA ARG A 5 16.44 -5.66 -12.31
C ARG A 5 17.43 -4.65 -11.68
N ASP A 6 17.82 -3.62 -12.42
CA ASP A 6 18.83 -2.66 -11.95
C ASP A 6 18.51 -2.07 -10.58
N TYR A 7 17.27 -1.62 -10.35
CA TYR A 7 16.86 -1.07 -9.06
C TYR A 7 16.85 -2.10 -7.91
N GLN A 8 16.68 -3.40 -8.23
CA GLN A 8 16.75 -4.47 -7.23
C GLN A 8 18.19 -4.75 -6.85
N LEU A 9 19.10 -4.73 -7.85
CA LEU A 9 20.53 -4.85 -7.60
C LEU A 9 21.06 -3.67 -6.79
N GLU A 10 20.67 -2.44 -7.14
CA GLU A 10 20.95 -1.23 -6.36
C GLU A 10 20.55 -1.41 -4.90
N ASN A 11 19.30 -1.85 -4.63
CA ASN A 11 18.82 -2.09 -3.28
C ASN A 11 19.63 -3.17 -2.54
N VAL A 12 20.01 -4.27 -3.20
CA VAL A 12 20.88 -5.30 -2.59
C VAL A 12 22.23 -4.74 -2.18
N LEU A 13 22.80 -3.84 -2.98
CA LEU A 13 24.09 -3.18 -2.68
C LEU A 13 23.94 -2.19 -1.52
N GLU A 14 22.86 -1.41 -1.47
CA GLU A 14 22.53 -0.51 -0.35
C GLU A 14 22.38 -1.30 0.95
N VAL A 15 21.67 -2.43 0.92
CA VAL A 15 21.54 -3.34 2.07
C VAL A 15 22.89 -3.87 2.51
N ALA A 16 23.75 -4.30 1.59
CA ALA A 16 25.08 -4.80 1.91
C ALA A 16 25.96 -3.70 2.56
N HIS A 17 25.84 -2.46 2.08
CA HIS A 17 26.52 -1.31 2.68
C HIS A 17 25.98 -1.00 4.09
N ALA A 18 24.67 -1.01 4.25
CA ALA A 18 24.03 -0.75 5.54
C ALA A 18 24.41 -1.80 6.60
N VAL A 19 24.48 -3.10 6.22
CA VAL A 19 24.87 -4.21 7.12
C VAL A 19 26.30 -4.09 7.61
N ALA A 20 27.19 -3.43 6.83
CA ALA A 20 28.56 -3.16 7.27
C ALA A 20 28.61 -2.24 8.50
N ASN A 21 27.63 -1.32 8.63
CA ASN A 21 27.57 -0.33 9.71
C ASN A 21 26.56 -0.69 10.81
N TYR A 22 25.51 -1.43 10.46
CA TYR A 22 24.39 -1.78 11.34
C TYR A 22 24.09 -3.26 11.25
N LYS A 23 24.15 -3.97 12.37
CA LYS A 23 23.83 -5.40 12.40
C LYS A 23 22.36 -5.71 12.12
N ARG A 24 21.46 -4.76 12.33
CA ARG A 24 20.01 -4.96 12.29
C ARG A 24 19.33 -3.84 11.51
N ILE A 25 18.86 -4.17 10.31
CA ILE A 25 18.28 -3.20 9.40
C ILE A 25 16.89 -3.63 8.90
N ILE A 26 16.05 -2.65 8.63
CA ILE A 26 14.82 -2.82 7.82
C ILE A 26 15.17 -2.52 6.36
N ASN A 27 14.77 -3.39 5.47
CA ASN A 27 14.73 -3.12 4.04
C ASN A 27 13.28 -2.89 3.62
N CYS A 28 12.95 -1.63 3.34
CA CYS A 28 11.62 -1.19 2.92
C CYS A 28 11.49 -1.30 1.42
N ILE A 29 10.76 -2.31 0.95
CA ILE A 29 10.55 -2.59 -0.47
C ILE A 29 9.06 -2.52 -0.77
N ALA A 30 8.69 -1.67 -1.72
CA ALA A 30 7.30 -1.50 -2.15
C ALA A 30 6.60 -2.83 -2.48
N THR A 31 5.28 -2.89 -2.26
CA THR A 31 4.46 -4.02 -2.72
C THR A 31 4.58 -4.14 -4.25
N GLY A 32 4.91 -5.32 -4.74
CA GLY A 32 5.22 -5.54 -6.17
C GLY A 32 6.66 -5.21 -6.58
N GLY A 33 7.49 -4.61 -5.71
CA GLY A 33 8.89 -4.26 -5.97
C GLY A 33 9.87 -5.45 -5.97
N GLY A 34 9.38 -6.67 -5.73
CA GLY A 34 10.20 -7.90 -5.83
C GLY A 34 10.94 -8.28 -4.56
N LYS A 35 10.34 -8.05 -3.38
CA LYS A 35 10.88 -8.46 -2.06
C LYS A 35 11.51 -9.84 -2.07
N THR A 36 10.79 -10.85 -2.59
CA THR A 36 11.26 -12.25 -2.62
C THR A 36 12.55 -12.42 -3.42
N LYS A 37 12.63 -11.82 -4.63
CA LYS A 37 13.85 -11.91 -5.47
C LYS A 37 15.06 -11.23 -4.83
N ILE A 38 14.84 -10.08 -4.21
CA ILE A 38 15.87 -9.37 -3.43
C ILE A 38 16.33 -10.24 -2.24
N ALA A 39 15.39 -10.83 -1.51
CA ALA A 39 15.68 -11.71 -0.39
C ALA A 39 16.50 -12.95 -0.81
N ILE A 40 16.13 -13.60 -1.91
CA ILE A 40 16.87 -14.76 -2.46
C ILE A 40 18.29 -14.34 -2.87
N SER A 41 18.45 -13.18 -3.51
CA SER A 41 19.78 -12.67 -3.89
C SER A 41 20.66 -12.40 -2.65
N ILE A 42 20.09 -11.79 -1.60
CA ILE A 42 20.81 -11.57 -0.33
C ILE A 42 21.19 -12.91 0.31
N THR A 43 20.25 -13.87 0.34
CA THR A 43 20.48 -15.23 0.86
C THR A 43 21.64 -15.91 0.14
N ASN A 44 21.60 -15.96 -1.21
CA ASN A 44 22.65 -16.59 -2.01
C ASN A 44 24.03 -15.94 -1.80
N ARG A 45 24.08 -14.61 -1.71
CA ARG A 45 25.32 -13.88 -1.41
C ARG A 45 25.84 -14.17 0.00
N ALA A 46 24.97 -14.36 0.97
CA ALA A 46 25.37 -14.73 2.34
C ALA A 46 25.93 -16.16 2.39
N LEU A 47 25.24 -17.12 1.76
CA LEU A 47 25.68 -18.50 1.67
C LEU A 47 27.03 -18.61 0.96
N SER A 48 27.25 -17.90 -0.17
CA SER A 48 28.54 -17.89 -0.88
C SER A 48 29.70 -17.32 -0.06
N LYS A 49 29.40 -16.54 0.99
CA LYS A 49 30.38 -16.03 1.97
C LYS A 49 30.50 -16.91 3.21
N GLY A 50 29.99 -18.13 3.18
CA GLY A 50 30.06 -19.09 4.28
C GLY A 50 29.16 -18.79 5.48
N LYS A 51 28.14 -17.91 5.31
CA LYS A 51 27.18 -17.64 6.40
C LYS A 51 26.07 -18.69 6.42
N THR A 52 25.56 -18.95 7.61
CA THR A 52 24.28 -19.65 7.79
C THR A 52 23.16 -18.62 7.66
N VAL A 53 22.08 -18.98 6.98
CA VAL A 53 20.92 -18.11 6.81
C VAL A 53 19.70 -18.74 7.46
N LEU A 54 19.02 -17.98 8.34
CA LEU A 54 17.71 -18.32 8.88
C LEU A 54 16.68 -17.40 8.23
N PHE A 55 15.83 -17.97 7.38
CA PHE A 55 14.73 -17.23 6.75
C PHE A 55 13.43 -17.50 7.51
N ILE A 56 12.85 -16.45 8.07
CA ILE A 56 11.59 -16.50 8.82
C ILE A 56 10.50 -15.89 7.94
N THR A 57 9.49 -16.67 7.60
CA THR A 57 8.31 -16.22 6.85
C THR A 57 7.04 -16.85 7.43
N GLU A 58 5.90 -16.19 7.22
CA GLU A 58 4.58 -16.72 7.53
C GLU A 58 3.83 -17.20 6.28
N SER A 59 4.50 -17.18 5.11
CA SER A 59 3.90 -17.52 3.82
C SER A 59 4.41 -18.86 3.31
N ASP A 60 3.53 -19.85 3.23
CA ASP A 60 3.83 -21.16 2.63
C ASP A 60 4.31 -21.04 1.17
N LYS A 61 3.83 -20.04 0.44
CA LYS A 61 4.24 -19.81 -0.93
C LYS A 61 5.69 -19.34 -1.04
N ILE A 62 6.10 -18.39 -0.20
CA ILE A 62 7.50 -17.92 -0.14
C ILE A 62 8.38 -19.08 0.30
N TYR A 63 7.90 -19.86 1.26
CA TYR A 63 8.56 -21.07 1.73
C TYR A 63 8.85 -22.04 0.55
N LYS A 64 7.83 -22.41 -0.22
CA LYS A 64 7.96 -23.30 -1.40
C LYS A 64 8.84 -22.71 -2.49
N GLN A 65 8.77 -21.39 -2.70
CA GLN A 65 9.58 -20.70 -3.70
C GLN A 65 11.06 -20.70 -3.31
N LEU A 66 11.39 -20.43 -2.06
CA LEU A 66 12.76 -20.48 -1.55
C LEU A 66 13.33 -21.91 -1.63
N ASP A 67 12.51 -22.90 -1.26
CA ASP A 67 12.87 -24.32 -1.32
C ASP A 67 13.18 -24.79 -2.75
N ALA A 68 12.45 -24.26 -3.73
CA ALA A 68 12.64 -24.60 -5.14
C ALA A 68 13.83 -23.86 -5.80
N GLU A 69 14.17 -22.65 -5.33
CA GLU A 69 15.19 -21.80 -5.97
C GLU A 69 16.58 -21.90 -5.32
N ILE A 70 16.67 -22.45 -4.10
CA ILE A 70 17.93 -22.56 -3.34
C ILE A 70 18.19 -24.03 -3.01
N THR A 71 19.34 -24.52 -3.44
CA THR A 71 19.83 -25.86 -3.06
C THR A 71 20.28 -25.88 -1.59
N ASP A 72 20.24 -27.05 -0.96
CA ASP A 72 20.64 -27.25 0.44
C ASP A 72 19.78 -26.52 1.48
N THR A 73 18.50 -26.38 1.20
CA THR A 73 17.51 -25.84 2.15
C THR A 73 17.17 -26.87 3.22
N THR A 74 17.08 -26.44 4.47
CA THR A 74 16.58 -27.25 5.59
C THR A 74 15.33 -26.61 6.19
N ASN A 75 14.22 -27.33 6.12
CA ASN A 75 12.92 -26.89 6.59
C ASN A 75 12.71 -27.17 8.07
N ILE A 76 12.47 -26.13 8.87
CA ILE A 76 12.09 -26.24 10.29
C ILE A 76 10.57 -26.16 10.39
N ASN A 77 9.91 -27.30 10.22
CA ASN A 77 8.46 -27.45 10.37
C ASN A 77 8.08 -28.22 11.63
N SER A 78 6.80 -28.42 11.88
CA SER A 78 6.30 -29.11 13.09
C SER A 78 6.75 -30.57 13.20
N THR A 79 7.04 -31.22 12.07
CA THR A 79 7.42 -32.64 11.98
C THR A 79 8.93 -32.87 11.89
N ALA A 80 9.72 -31.84 11.60
CA ALA A 80 11.17 -31.97 11.44
C ALA A 80 11.85 -32.43 12.74
N LYS A 81 12.54 -33.56 12.70
CA LYS A 81 13.37 -34.10 13.81
C LYS A 81 14.79 -33.55 13.72
N LEU A 82 14.94 -32.21 13.69
CA LEU A 82 16.23 -31.55 13.59
C LEU A 82 16.82 -31.35 15.00
N SER A 83 17.96 -31.97 15.28
CA SER A 83 18.68 -31.85 16.56
C SER A 83 19.98 -31.04 16.45
N TYR A 84 20.52 -30.86 15.23
CA TYR A 84 21.77 -30.18 14.97
C TYR A 84 21.65 -29.25 13.77
N LEU A 85 22.31 -28.09 13.87
CA LEU A 85 22.37 -27.08 12.80
C LEU A 85 23.74 -27.11 12.11
N ALA A 86 23.77 -27.54 10.86
CA ALA A 86 24.98 -27.47 10.05
C ALA A 86 25.28 -26.02 9.64
N PRO A 87 26.56 -25.61 9.60
CA PRO A 87 26.93 -24.27 9.10
C PRO A 87 26.74 -24.15 7.59
N ASN A 88 26.74 -22.89 7.08
CA ASN A 88 26.68 -22.57 5.67
C ASN A 88 25.46 -23.17 4.95
N ARG A 89 24.29 -23.04 5.56
CA ARG A 89 23.05 -23.64 5.08
C ARG A 89 21.88 -22.68 5.21
N LEU A 90 20.86 -22.81 4.37
CA LEU A 90 19.60 -22.11 4.51
C LEU A 90 18.64 -22.91 5.38
N TYR A 91 18.15 -22.27 6.44
CA TYR A 91 17.07 -22.76 7.28
C TYR A 91 15.81 -21.93 7.05
N LEU A 92 14.71 -22.61 6.68
CA LEU A 92 13.40 -21.99 6.52
C LEU A 92 12.52 -22.33 7.73
N ALA A 93 11.93 -21.31 8.36
CA ALA A 93 11.08 -21.48 9.52
C ALA A 93 9.90 -20.52 9.53
N MET A 94 8.80 -20.97 10.11
CA MET A 94 7.77 -20.08 10.64
C MET A 94 8.15 -19.65 12.05
N ALA A 95 7.99 -18.36 12.38
CA ALA A 95 8.37 -17.82 13.69
C ALA A 95 7.74 -18.59 14.85
N GLN A 96 6.46 -18.95 14.76
CA GLN A 96 5.73 -19.71 15.79
C GLN A 96 6.27 -21.13 15.97
N THR A 97 6.67 -21.78 14.89
CA THR A 97 7.24 -23.13 14.92
C THR A 97 8.63 -23.11 15.54
N LEU A 98 9.48 -22.17 15.13
CA LEU A 98 10.83 -22.05 15.66
C LEU A 98 10.83 -21.63 17.14
N ALA A 99 9.91 -20.76 17.56
CA ALA A 99 9.79 -20.33 18.97
C ALA A 99 9.56 -21.50 19.96
N ARG A 100 9.05 -22.64 19.48
CA ARG A 100 8.86 -23.87 20.28
C ARG A 100 10.10 -24.77 20.30
N ARG A 101 11.20 -24.38 19.65
CA ARG A 101 12.41 -25.20 19.47
C ARG A 101 13.60 -24.56 20.18
N ALA A 102 13.53 -24.50 21.53
CA ALA A 102 14.52 -23.81 22.36
C ALA A 102 15.97 -24.25 22.09
N GLU A 103 16.21 -25.56 21.86
CA GLU A 103 17.55 -26.07 21.57
C GLU A 103 18.12 -25.59 20.24
N LEU A 104 17.27 -25.44 19.20
CA LEU A 104 17.71 -24.87 17.93
C LEU A 104 17.99 -23.36 18.06
N ILE A 105 17.20 -22.65 18.87
CA ILE A 105 17.42 -21.21 19.13
C ILE A 105 18.78 -21.03 19.82
N LYS A 106 19.13 -21.86 20.82
CA LYS A 106 20.45 -21.81 21.43
C LYS A 106 21.58 -22.06 20.45
N GLN A 107 21.43 -23.04 19.55
CA GLN A 107 22.44 -23.31 18.52
C GLN A 107 22.56 -22.12 17.53
N PHE A 108 21.46 -21.50 17.10
CA PHE A 108 21.52 -20.26 16.29
C PHE A 108 22.22 -19.13 17.04
N ALA A 109 21.99 -18.99 18.34
CA ALA A 109 22.64 -17.95 19.15
C ALA A 109 24.17 -18.12 19.22
N THR A 110 24.70 -19.34 19.23
CA THR A 110 26.15 -19.57 19.22
C THR A 110 26.82 -19.16 17.88
N MET A 111 26.09 -19.02 16.80
CA MET A 111 26.64 -18.66 15.50
C MET A 111 27.02 -17.16 15.40
N GLY A 112 26.43 -16.31 16.24
CA GLY A 112 26.72 -14.87 16.28
C GLY A 112 26.67 -14.20 14.90
N ASN A 113 27.73 -13.50 14.52
CA ASN A 113 27.84 -12.81 13.23
C ASN A 113 27.89 -13.75 12.00
N SER A 114 28.09 -15.06 12.18
CA SER A 114 28.02 -16.03 11.08
C SER A 114 26.58 -16.36 10.68
N LEU A 115 25.61 -15.96 11.51
CA LEU A 115 24.19 -16.09 11.23
C LEU A 115 23.65 -14.82 10.60
N LEU A 116 23.00 -14.96 9.43
CA LEU A 116 22.12 -13.95 8.86
C LEU A 116 20.68 -14.38 9.03
N ILE A 117 19.86 -13.52 9.62
CA ILE A 117 18.42 -13.72 9.74
C ILE A 117 17.72 -12.80 8.72
N ILE A 118 16.85 -13.36 7.89
CA ILE A 118 15.93 -12.64 7.03
C ILE A 118 14.53 -12.82 7.61
N ASN A 119 13.91 -11.74 8.06
CA ASN A 119 12.57 -11.72 8.64
C ASN A 119 11.59 -11.09 7.67
N ASP A 120 10.81 -11.91 6.98
CA ASP A 120 9.79 -11.45 6.04
C ASP A 120 8.58 -10.87 6.77
N GLU A 121 7.92 -9.88 6.16
CA GLU A 121 6.81 -9.11 6.74
C GLU A 121 7.12 -8.61 8.17
N ALA A 122 8.30 -8.03 8.35
CA ALA A 122 8.84 -7.61 9.64
C ALA A 122 7.88 -6.72 10.47
N HIS A 123 6.93 -6.03 9.82
CA HIS A 123 5.92 -5.20 10.47
C HIS A 123 4.88 -6.00 11.27
N VAL A 124 4.75 -7.31 11.04
CA VAL A 124 3.79 -8.17 11.76
C VAL A 124 4.22 -8.46 13.21
N GLY A 125 5.53 -8.55 13.45
CA GLY A 125 6.08 -8.68 14.79
C GLY A 125 5.95 -10.06 15.45
N THR A 126 5.47 -11.07 14.75
CA THR A 126 5.24 -12.43 15.29
C THR A 126 6.51 -13.06 15.88
N GLY A 127 7.67 -12.79 15.28
CA GLY A 127 8.97 -13.31 15.73
C GLY A 127 9.72 -12.44 16.73
N THR A 128 9.16 -11.34 17.23
CA THR A 128 9.91 -10.37 18.05
C THR A 128 10.64 -10.98 19.24
N LYS A 129 9.94 -11.78 20.06
CA LYS A 129 10.53 -12.43 21.25
C LYS A 129 11.64 -13.43 20.89
N LEU A 130 11.50 -14.12 19.76
CA LEU A 130 12.49 -15.01 19.21
C LEU A 130 13.75 -14.25 18.77
N LEU A 131 13.56 -13.18 17.98
CA LEU A 131 14.66 -12.38 17.42
C LEU A 131 15.46 -11.62 18.47
N LEU A 132 14.85 -11.31 19.63
CA LEU A 132 15.55 -10.75 20.79
C LEU A 132 16.49 -11.73 21.46
N GLN A 133 16.29 -13.06 21.30
CA GLN A 133 17.19 -14.09 21.81
C GLN A 133 18.44 -14.31 20.93
N LEU A 134 18.50 -13.65 19.77
CA LEU A 134 19.59 -13.76 18.78
C LEU A 134 20.26 -12.39 18.57
N PRO A 135 20.81 -11.74 19.62
CA PRO A 135 21.26 -10.36 19.58
C PRO A 135 22.47 -10.13 18.65
N ASP A 136 23.33 -11.13 18.52
CA ASP A 136 24.58 -11.02 17.77
C ASP A 136 24.45 -11.37 16.28
N ALA A 137 23.32 -11.94 15.88
CA ALA A 137 23.04 -12.26 14.49
C ALA A 137 22.85 -10.98 13.65
N LEU A 138 23.26 -11.04 12.38
CA LEU A 138 22.85 -10.06 11.39
C LEU A 138 21.36 -10.23 11.12
N LEU A 139 20.58 -9.15 11.15
CA LEU A 139 19.13 -9.20 10.96
C LEU A 139 18.68 -8.22 9.90
N ILE A 140 18.03 -8.74 8.85
CA ILE A 140 17.38 -7.96 7.79
C ILE A 140 15.89 -8.22 7.84
N GLY A 141 15.12 -7.20 8.20
CA GLY A 141 13.66 -7.23 8.13
C GLY A 141 13.17 -6.73 6.79
N LEU A 142 12.29 -7.47 6.14
CA LEU A 142 11.68 -7.07 4.86
C LEU A 142 10.25 -6.59 5.12
N THR A 143 9.90 -5.43 4.62
CA THR A 143 8.53 -4.91 4.70
C THR A 143 8.28 -3.84 3.63
N ALA A 144 7.02 -3.66 3.24
CA ALA A 144 6.62 -2.52 2.42
C ALA A 144 6.20 -1.30 3.25
N THR A 145 5.99 -1.48 4.56
CA THR A 145 5.39 -0.47 5.43
C THR A 145 6.03 -0.47 6.82
N PRO A 146 7.20 0.13 6.96
CA PRO A 146 7.96 0.12 8.23
C PRO A 146 7.45 1.13 9.26
N ALA A 147 6.16 1.50 9.22
CA ALA A 147 5.62 2.53 10.09
C ALA A 147 5.44 2.04 11.54
N MET A 148 6.10 2.68 12.48
CA MET A 148 6.02 2.39 13.91
C MET A 148 4.62 2.53 14.51
N LYS A 149 3.72 3.28 13.86
CA LYS A 149 2.31 3.39 14.26
C LYS A 149 1.62 2.02 14.33
N TRP A 150 1.96 1.11 13.40
CA TRP A 150 1.39 -0.23 13.31
C TRP A 150 2.35 -1.32 13.79
N ALA A 151 3.65 -1.01 13.90
CA ALA A 151 4.71 -1.95 14.19
C ALA A 151 5.66 -1.40 15.27
N LYS A 152 5.13 -1.17 16.48
CA LYS A 152 5.85 -0.59 17.63
C LYS A 152 7.10 -1.38 18.06
N HIS A 153 7.18 -2.66 17.68
CA HIS A 153 8.32 -3.53 17.97
C HIS A 153 9.53 -3.27 17.05
N LEU A 154 9.37 -2.60 15.91
CA LEU A 154 10.46 -2.41 14.95
C LEU A 154 11.67 -1.69 15.58
N PRO A 155 11.52 -0.59 16.34
CA PRO A 155 12.67 0.08 16.96
C PRO A 155 13.39 -0.76 18.02
N THR A 156 12.75 -1.81 18.55
CA THR A 156 13.39 -2.73 19.52
C THR A 156 14.26 -3.78 18.85
N LEU A 157 14.03 -4.04 17.57
CA LEU A 157 14.72 -5.07 16.80
C LEU A 157 15.71 -4.49 15.79
N TYR A 158 15.46 -3.31 15.23
CA TYR A 158 16.20 -2.75 14.10
C TYR A 158 16.76 -1.36 14.43
N ASN A 159 17.96 -1.07 13.91
CA ASN A 159 18.69 0.16 14.20
C ASN A 159 18.70 1.14 13.02
N SER A 160 18.41 0.65 11.81
CA SER A 160 18.48 1.45 10.58
C SER A 160 17.47 0.96 9.55
N ILE A 161 17.26 1.76 8.53
CA ILE A 161 16.37 1.47 7.40
C ILE A 161 17.09 1.72 6.07
N VAL A 162 16.83 0.85 5.09
CA VAL A 162 17.14 1.06 3.68
C VAL A 162 15.80 1.15 2.95
N VAL A 163 15.59 2.21 2.18
CA VAL A 163 14.33 2.45 1.46
C VAL A 163 14.57 2.27 -0.03
N GLY A 164 14.08 1.16 -0.59
CA GLY A 164 14.12 0.92 -2.03
C GLY A 164 13.13 1.77 -2.82
N LYS A 165 13.11 1.61 -4.13
CA LYS A 165 12.21 2.37 -5.03
C LYS A 165 10.74 2.17 -4.65
N GLN A 166 10.01 3.28 -4.55
CA GLN A 166 8.61 3.31 -4.13
C GLN A 166 7.65 3.13 -5.31
N PRO A 167 6.35 2.84 -5.08
CA PRO A 167 5.41 2.48 -6.14
C PRO A 167 5.32 3.54 -7.25
N GLU A 168 5.34 4.83 -6.92
CA GLU A 168 5.30 5.93 -7.90
C GLU A 168 6.46 5.81 -8.92
N TRP A 169 7.68 5.63 -8.42
CA TRP A 169 8.85 5.44 -9.29
C TRP A 169 8.75 4.16 -10.13
N LEU A 170 8.28 3.06 -9.52
CA LEU A 170 8.15 1.77 -10.22
C LEU A 170 7.10 1.85 -11.35
N VAL A 171 6.02 2.58 -11.15
CA VAL A 171 4.99 2.83 -12.17
C VAL A 171 5.54 3.75 -13.26
N ALA A 172 6.22 4.84 -12.90
CA ALA A 172 6.81 5.79 -13.85
C ALA A 172 7.85 5.12 -14.76
N ASN A 173 8.58 4.12 -14.25
CA ASN A 173 9.59 3.37 -15.00
C ASN A 173 9.06 2.04 -15.58
N ASN A 174 7.74 1.82 -15.64
CA ASN A 174 7.07 0.65 -16.21
C ASN A 174 7.43 -0.70 -15.56
N TYR A 175 7.94 -0.71 -14.33
CA TYR A 175 8.14 -1.93 -13.55
C TYR A 175 6.84 -2.42 -12.90
N LEU A 176 5.91 -1.51 -12.65
CA LEU A 176 4.53 -1.76 -12.27
C LEU A 176 3.58 -1.09 -13.27
N ILE A 177 2.36 -1.62 -13.35
CA ILE A 177 1.36 -1.17 -14.33
C ILE A 177 0.68 0.10 -13.85
N LYS A 178 0.40 1.02 -14.79
CA LYS A 178 -0.44 2.21 -14.58
C LYS A 178 -1.83 1.81 -14.09
N TYR A 179 -2.47 2.70 -13.30
CA TYR A 179 -3.78 2.38 -12.74
C TYR A 179 -4.69 3.60 -12.65
N GLN A 180 -5.96 3.31 -12.44
CA GLN A 180 -6.99 4.28 -12.11
C GLN A 180 -7.54 4.00 -10.72
N HIS A 181 -7.79 5.04 -9.95
CA HIS A 181 -8.42 4.93 -8.63
C HIS A 181 -9.71 5.74 -8.62
N ALA A 182 -10.83 5.04 -8.60
CA ALA A 182 -12.15 5.62 -8.53
C ALA A 182 -12.72 5.46 -7.10
N GLN A 183 -13.06 6.58 -6.48
CA GLN A 183 -13.78 6.58 -5.21
C GLN A 183 -15.26 6.37 -5.49
N VAL A 184 -15.84 5.30 -4.95
CA VAL A 184 -17.27 5.05 -4.98
C VAL A 184 -17.93 5.79 -3.82
N THR A 185 -18.73 6.79 -4.11
CA THR A 185 -19.43 7.58 -3.09
C THR A 185 -20.86 7.05 -2.97
N ALA A 186 -21.02 5.92 -2.30
CA ALA A 186 -22.32 5.24 -2.20
C ALA A 186 -22.87 5.20 -0.77
N ALA A 187 -22.03 5.34 0.25
CA ALA A 187 -22.43 5.05 1.61
C ALA A 187 -22.14 6.21 2.57
N ASN A 188 -22.95 6.30 3.61
CA ASN A 188 -22.64 7.17 4.74
C ASN A 188 -21.53 6.54 5.59
N LEU A 189 -20.29 6.69 5.17
CA LEU A 189 -19.11 6.19 5.88
C LEU A 189 -18.91 6.84 7.27
N ASN A 190 -19.67 7.89 7.59
CA ASN A 190 -19.65 8.53 8.92
C ASN A 190 -20.25 7.63 10.02
N SER A 191 -21.01 6.60 9.66
CA SER A 191 -21.55 5.62 10.61
C SER A 191 -20.57 4.51 11.00
N LEU A 192 -19.37 4.47 10.38
CA LEU A 192 -18.32 3.52 10.72
C LEU A 192 -17.82 3.76 12.16
N GLN A 193 -17.69 2.67 12.91
CA GLN A 193 -17.19 2.68 14.28
C GLN A 193 -15.79 2.13 14.35
N ILE A 194 -14.92 2.77 15.16
CA ILE A 194 -13.53 2.33 15.37
C ILE A 194 -13.42 1.70 16.77
N LYS A 195 -12.87 0.48 16.82
CA LYS A 195 -12.48 -0.20 18.05
C LYS A 195 -11.06 -0.74 17.91
N ALA A 196 -10.24 -0.57 18.94
CA ALA A 196 -8.82 -0.98 18.91
C ALA A 196 -8.01 -0.43 17.71
N GLY A 197 -8.41 0.71 17.17
CA GLY A 197 -7.70 1.38 16.07
C GLY A 197 -8.11 0.94 14.65
N GLU A 198 -9.08 0.02 14.50
CA GLU A 198 -9.62 -0.41 13.21
C GLU A 198 -11.16 -0.30 13.19
N PHE A 199 -11.75 -0.22 12.00
CA PHE A 199 -13.22 -0.22 11.85
C PHE A 199 -13.79 -1.58 12.25
N THR A 200 -14.89 -1.55 13.01
CA THR A 200 -15.56 -2.78 13.45
C THR A 200 -16.24 -3.48 12.25
N GLU A 201 -16.21 -4.81 12.25
CA GLU A 201 -16.87 -5.62 11.22
C GLU A 201 -18.38 -5.31 11.19
N GLU A 202 -19.03 -5.24 12.35
CA GLU A 202 -20.45 -4.93 12.48
C GLU A 202 -20.85 -3.58 11.85
N SER A 203 -20.03 -2.54 12.03
CA SER A 203 -20.32 -1.23 11.43
C SER A 203 -20.14 -1.25 9.92
N GLN A 204 -19.20 -2.05 9.42
CA GLN A 204 -18.97 -2.24 7.99
C GLN A 204 -20.07 -3.09 7.36
N GLU A 205 -20.51 -4.18 8.01
CA GLU A 205 -21.61 -5.01 7.55
C GLU A 205 -22.92 -4.21 7.36
N ARG A 206 -23.24 -3.34 8.32
CA ARG A 206 -24.42 -2.44 8.21
C ARG A 206 -24.39 -1.54 6.97
N ILE A 207 -23.20 -1.23 6.45
CA ILE A 207 -23.02 -0.36 5.28
C ILE A 207 -22.92 -1.18 4.00
N PHE A 208 -22.08 -2.20 4.00
CA PHE A 208 -21.71 -2.93 2.79
C PHE A 208 -22.55 -4.21 2.57
N ASP A 209 -23.06 -4.86 3.63
CA ASP A 209 -23.84 -6.08 3.53
C ASP A 209 -25.34 -5.77 3.39
N THR A 210 -25.70 -5.06 2.32
CA THR A 210 -27.08 -4.71 1.97
C THR A 210 -27.36 -5.05 0.51
N VAL A 211 -28.62 -5.33 0.17
CA VAL A 211 -29.04 -5.63 -1.21
C VAL A 211 -28.63 -4.51 -2.16
N ASN A 212 -28.84 -3.26 -1.78
CA ASN A 212 -28.46 -2.09 -2.59
C ASN A 212 -26.95 -2.03 -2.82
N SER A 213 -26.16 -2.28 -1.78
CA SER A 213 -24.69 -2.30 -1.90
C SER A 213 -24.20 -3.41 -2.83
N HIS A 214 -24.83 -4.59 -2.77
CA HIS A 214 -24.53 -5.71 -3.68
C HIS A 214 -24.94 -5.39 -5.12
N GLN A 215 -26.08 -4.71 -5.34
CA GLN A 215 -26.50 -4.24 -6.66
C GLN A 215 -25.48 -3.28 -7.28
N PHE A 216 -24.89 -2.36 -6.51
CA PHE A 216 -23.82 -1.48 -7.00
C PHE A 216 -22.56 -2.25 -7.37
N VAL A 217 -22.17 -3.26 -6.57
CA VAL A 217 -21.05 -4.14 -6.95
C VAL A 217 -21.33 -4.80 -8.28
N LEU A 218 -22.53 -5.39 -8.46
CA LEU A 218 -22.93 -6.02 -9.72
C LEU A 218 -22.93 -5.04 -10.90
N GLN A 219 -23.45 -3.83 -10.71
CA GLN A 219 -23.43 -2.78 -11.73
C GLN A 219 -22.00 -2.43 -12.17
N HIS A 220 -21.09 -2.24 -11.21
CA HIS A 220 -19.71 -1.94 -11.53
C HIS A 220 -18.99 -3.11 -12.20
N LEU A 221 -19.25 -4.35 -11.78
CA LEU A 221 -18.71 -5.54 -12.45
C LEU A 221 -19.17 -5.65 -13.92
N ARG A 222 -20.36 -5.14 -14.26
CA ARG A 222 -20.87 -5.06 -15.64
C ARG A 222 -20.32 -3.87 -16.42
N GLN A 223 -20.05 -2.78 -15.73
CA GLN A 223 -19.56 -1.52 -16.33
C GLN A 223 -18.08 -1.56 -16.69
N TYR A 224 -17.25 -2.18 -15.85
CA TYR A 224 -15.81 -2.25 -16.04
C TYR A 224 -15.41 -3.53 -16.78
N ARG A 225 -14.52 -3.39 -17.75
CA ARG A 225 -13.89 -4.55 -18.39
C ARG A 225 -12.74 -5.02 -17.51
N TYR A 226 -12.65 -6.30 -17.25
CA TYR A 226 -11.56 -6.91 -16.49
C TYR A 226 -11.31 -8.35 -16.93
N THR A 227 -10.09 -8.80 -16.76
CA THR A 227 -9.68 -10.20 -16.93
C THR A 227 -9.96 -10.98 -15.66
N LYS A 228 -9.50 -10.45 -14.52
CA LYS A 228 -9.72 -11.02 -13.18
C LYS A 228 -9.94 -9.90 -12.17
N CYS A 229 -10.96 -10.08 -11.35
CA CYS A 229 -11.36 -9.14 -10.31
C CYS A 229 -11.09 -9.72 -8.91
N MET A 230 -10.55 -8.91 -7.99
CA MET A 230 -10.55 -9.25 -6.57
C MET A 230 -11.40 -8.26 -5.79
N ILE A 231 -12.28 -8.80 -4.94
CA ILE A 231 -13.15 -8.02 -4.04
C ILE A 231 -12.70 -8.28 -2.60
N PHE A 232 -12.35 -7.22 -1.89
CA PHE A 232 -11.91 -7.32 -0.50
C PHE A 232 -13.03 -6.93 0.45
N CYS A 233 -13.56 -7.89 1.21
CA CYS A 233 -14.61 -7.70 2.20
C CYS A 233 -14.03 -7.51 3.61
N ALA A 234 -14.83 -6.93 4.50
CA ALA A 234 -14.44 -6.68 5.89
C ALA A 234 -14.61 -7.91 6.79
N SER A 235 -15.65 -8.72 6.55
CA SER A 235 -15.97 -9.90 7.34
C SER A 235 -16.32 -11.11 6.45
N ILE A 236 -16.27 -12.28 7.06
CA ILE A 236 -16.65 -13.55 6.41
C ILE A 236 -18.13 -13.50 6.01
N LYS A 237 -18.97 -12.98 6.88
CA LYS A 237 -20.39 -12.83 6.62
C LYS A 237 -20.66 -12.00 5.37
N SER A 238 -20.03 -10.82 5.25
CA SER A 238 -20.16 -9.98 4.04
C SER A 238 -19.60 -10.66 2.79
N ALA A 239 -18.53 -11.46 2.92
CA ALA A 239 -17.96 -12.19 1.79
C ALA A 239 -18.92 -13.29 1.29
N GLU A 240 -19.50 -14.07 2.19
CA GLU A 240 -20.44 -15.14 1.83
C GLU A 240 -21.79 -14.58 1.34
N SER A 241 -22.29 -13.50 1.93
CA SER A 241 -23.49 -12.81 1.47
C SER A 241 -23.33 -12.29 0.03
N LEU A 242 -22.19 -11.63 -0.25
CA LEU A 242 -21.88 -11.16 -1.60
C LEU A 242 -21.65 -12.32 -2.57
N HIS A 243 -21.01 -13.42 -2.13
CA HIS A 243 -20.85 -14.64 -2.93
C HIS A 243 -22.22 -15.17 -3.38
N THR A 244 -23.12 -15.36 -2.43
CA THR A 244 -24.48 -15.87 -2.70
C THR A 244 -25.20 -14.96 -3.69
N TYR A 245 -25.22 -13.66 -3.43
CA TYR A 245 -25.88 -12.69 -4.30
C TYR A 245 -25.32 -12.73 -5.73
N LEU A 246 -24.00 -12.69 -5.92
CA LEU A 246 -23.40 -12.70 -7.26
C LEU A 246 -23.59 -14.05 -7.98
N THR A 247 -23.61 -15.17 -7.24
CA THR A 247 -23.88 -16.49 -7.79
C THR A 247 -25.33 -16.59 -8.31
N GLU A 248 -26.30 -16.07 -7.58
CA GLU A 248 -27.71 -15.94 -8.02
C GLU A 248 -27.86 -15.08 -9.28
N GLN A 249 -26.93 -14.12 -9.49
CA GLN A 249 -26.86 -13.32 -10.71
C GLN A 249 -26.08 -13.97 -11.86
N GLY A 250 -25.72 -15.26 -11.72
CA GLY A 250 -25.08 -16.09 -12.75
C GLY A 250 -23.57 -16.00 -12.83
N HIS A 251 -22.90 -15.34 -11.85
CA HIS A 251 -21.44 -15.30 -11.81
C HIS A 251 -20.86 -16.56 -11.15
N LYS A 252 -19.72 -17.03 -11.68
CA LYS A 252 -18.92 -18.07 -11.04
C LYS A 252 -17.89 -17.39 -10.12
N ILE A 253 -17.95 -17.68 -8.83
CA ILE A 253 -17.21 -16.96 -7.79
C ILE A 253 -16.22 -17.89 -7.09
N CYS A 254 -15.02 -17.38 -6.85
CA CYS A 254 -14.06 -17.90 -5.88
C CYS A 254 -14.22 -17.12 -4.57
N THR A 255 -14.36 -17.78 -3.43
CA THR A 255 -14.37 -17.11 -2.12
C THR A 255 -13.35 -17.73 -1.19
N GLN A 256 -12.55 -16.87 -0.54
CA GLN A 256 -11.40 -17.30 0.26
C GLN A 256 -11.41 -16.63 1.64
N HIS A 257 -11.45 -17.44 2.70
CA HIS A 257 -11.35 -17.01 4.10
C HIS A 257 -10.84 -18.14 5.01
N SER A 258 -10.60 -17.84 6.29
CA SER A 258 -9.99 -18.80 7.25
C SER A 258 -10.99 -19.72 7.99
N LYS A 259 -12.31 -19.61 7.72
CA LYS A 259 -13.34 -20.43 8.38
C LYS A 259 -13.74 -21.61 7.51
N TYR A 260 -13.04 -22.74 7.72
CA TYR A 260 -13.25 -23.96 6.94
C TYR A 260 -14.53 -24.75 7.32
N ASP A 261 -15.15 -24.42 8.43
CA ASP A 261 -16.47 -24.89 8.84
C ASP A 261 -17.62 -24.26 8.02
N ILE A 262 -17.41 -23.04 7.51
CA ILE A 262 -18.37 -22.35 6.64
C ILE A 262 -18.18 -22.76 5.17
N ARG A 263 -16.91 -22.75 4.69
CA ARG A 263 -16.52 -23.17 3.35
C ARG A 263 -15.28 -24.04 3.45
N SER A 264 -15.39 -25.33 3.15
CA SER A 264 -14.30 -26.28 3.37
C SER A 264 -13.01 -25.89 2.63
N GLU A 265 -11.88 -26.33 3.16
CA GLU A 265 -10.57 -26.07 2.56
C GLU A 265 -10.48 -26.61 1.13
N SER A 266 -11.05 -27.79 0.87
CA SER A 266 -11.07 -28.41 -0.46
C SER A 266 -11.88 -27.60 -1.46
N VAL A 267 -13.03 -27.04 -1.06
CA VAL A 267 -13.86 -26.16 -1.91
C VAL A 267 -13.09 -24.87 -2.20
N GLN A 268 -12.49 -24.23 -1.20
CA GLN A 268 -11.71 -23.02 -1.39
C GLN A 268 -10.50 -23.25 -2.31
N ALA A 269 -9.80 -24.39 -2.13
CA ALA A 269 -8.67 -24.77 -2.99
C ALA A 269 -9.11 -25.00 -4.45
N TYR A 270 -10.24 -25.69 -4.66
CA TYR A 270 -10.81 -25.87 -5.99
C TYR A 270 -11.19 -24.55 -6.64
N GLU A 271 -11.94 -23.70 -5.94
CA GLU A 271 -12.35 -22.38 -6.45
C GLU A 271 -11.14 -21.51 -6.79
N LEU A 272 -10.08 -21.54 -5.96
CA LEU A 272 -8.86 -20.80 -6.22
C LEU A 272 -8.12 -21.31 -7.45
N ALA A 273 -8.05 -22.62 -7.64
CA ALA A 273 -7.48 -23.23 -8.84
C ALA A 273 -8.27 -22.81 -10.10
N GLN A 274 -9.61 -22.75 -10.01
CA GLN A 274 -10.44 -22.23 -11.09
C GLN A 274 -10.19 -20.73 -11.33
N PHE A 275 -10.10 -19.90 -10.29
CA PHE A 275 -9.82 -18.48 -10.43
C PHE A 275 -8.46 -18.22 -11.09
N THR A 276 -7.43 -19.01 -10.76
CA THR A 276 -6.10 -18.88 -11.35
C THR A 276 -5.98 -19.46 -12.76
N ASN A 277 -6.95 -20.19 -13.22
CA ASN A 277 -7.07 -20.61 -14.61
C ASN A 277 -7.78 -19.53 -15.44
N LEU A 278 -7.11 -18.98 -16.45
CA LEU A 278 -7.66 -17.91 -17.30
C LEU A 278 -8.89 -18.36 -18.12
N HIS A 279 -9.05 -19.65 -18.36
CA HIS A 279 -10.09 -20.20 -19.23
C HIS A 279 -11.26 -20.86 -18.47
N SER A 280 -11.27 -20.82 -17.15
CA SER A 280 -12.30 -21.49 -16.33
C SER A 280 -13.66 -20.78 -16.32
N GLY A 281 -13.67 -19.50 -16.68
CA GLY A 281 -14.84 -18.62 -16.53
C GLY A 281 -15.05 -18.10 -15.10
N VAL A 282 -14.20 -18.50 -14.12
CA VAL A 282 -14.20 -17.93 -12.76
C VAL A 282 -13.33 -16.69 -12.76
N ASN A 283 -13.93 -15.50 -12.89
CA ASN A 283 -13.20 -14.25 -13.06
C ASN A 283 -13.26 -13.34 -11.83
N ILE A 284 -13.96 -13.73 -10.78
CA ILE A 284 -14.13 -12.94 -9.55
C ILE A 284 -13.65 -13.77 -8.37
N CYS A 285 -12.79 -13.16 -7.53
CA CYS A 285 -12.38 -13.72 -6.25
C CYS A 285 -12.75 -12.75 -5.12
N ILE A 286 -13.60 -13.21 -4.21
CA ILE A 286 -13.94 -12.49 -2.97
C ILE A 286 -12.96 -12.95 -1.89
N SER A 287 -12.32 -12.02 -1.19
CA SER A 287 -11.34 -12.34 -0.17
C SER A 287 -11.48 -11.45 1.05
N ILE A 288 -11.10 -11.99 2.20
CA ILE A 288 -10.89 -11.24 3.42
C ILE A 288 -9.39 -11.02 3.60
N ALA A 289 -9.00 -9.98 4.31
CA ALA A 289 -7.61 -9.55 4.47
C ALA A 289 -6.61 -10.66 4.88
N SER A 290 -7.08 -11.76 5.48
CA SER A 290 -6.25 -12.90 5.88
C SER A 290 -5.59 -13.65 4.72
N MET A 291 -6.18 -13.62 3.52
CA MET A 291 -5.64 -14.24 2.29
C MET A 291 -4.50 -13.43 1.64
N ASN A 292 -4.20 -12.24 2.18
CA ASN A 292 -3.25 -11.33 1.53
C ASN A 292 -1.80 -11.77 1.64
N LYS A 293 -1.47 -12.76 2.46
CA LYS A 293 -0.10 -13.24 2.60
C LYS A 293 0.22 -14.24 1.48
N GLY A 294 1.11 -13.84 0.57
CA GLY A 294 1.70 -14.73 -0.43
C GLY A 294 0.89 -15.00 -1.70
N PHE A 295 -0.39 -14.58 -1.82
CA PHE A 295 -1.11 -14.76 -3.08
C PHE A 295 -0.56 -13.84 -4.17
N ASP A 296 -0.11 -14.41 -5.28
CA ASP A 296 0.48 -13.73 -6.42
C ASP A 296 -0.14 -14.22 -7.71
N PHE A 297 -1.00 -13.38 -8.29
CA PHE A 297 -1.65 -13.68 -9.55
C PHE A 297 -1.73 -12.40 -10.41
N PRO A 298 -0.73 -12.16 -11.27
CA PRO A 298 -0.59 -10.95 -12.07
C PRO A 298 -1.78 -10.58 -12.97
N PRO A 299 -2.58 -11.54 -13.50
CA PRO A 299 -3.76 -11.25 -14.32
C PRO A 299 -4.85 -10.41 -13.67
N VAL A 300 -4.84 -10.23 -12.34
CA VAL A 300 -5.81 -9.35 -11.65
C VAL A 300 -5.64 -7.91 -12.13
N ASP A 301 -6.70 -7.32 -12.69
CA ASP A 301 -6.73 -5.97 -13.26
C ASP A 301 -7.87 -5.10 -12.74
N LEU A 302 -8.76 -5.66 -11.89
CA LEU A 302 -9.79 -4.92 -11.17
C LEU A 302 -9.75 -5.27 -9.67
N ILE A 303 -9.72 -4.24 -8.83
CA ILE A 303 -9.81 -4.36 -7.37
C ILE A 303 -11.05 -3.60 -6.87
N LEU A 304 -11.90 -4.26 -6.10
CA LEU A 304 -12.96 -3.62 -5.34
C LEU A 304 -12.60 -3.64 -3.85
N LEU A 305 -12.39 -2.45 -3.28
CA LEU A 305 -12.20 -2.30 -1.84
C LEU A 305 -13.56 -2.17 -1.17
N TYR A 306 -14.24 -3.31 -1.02
CA TYR A 306 -15.57 -3.42 -0.40
C TYR A 306 -15.45 -3.45 1.13
N ARG A 307 -14.56 -2.64 1.64
CA ARG A 307 -14.25 -2.44 3.05
C ARG A 307 -13.57 -1.11 3.31
N ALA A 308 -13.75 -0.58 4.50
CA ALA A 308 -12.95 0.51 5.03
C ALA A 308 -11.84 -0.04 5.94
N THR A 309 -10.66 0.59 5.93
CA THR A 309 -9.58 0.28 6.88
C THR A 309 -8.84 1.53 7.34
N THR A 310 -8.37 1.52 8.58
CA THR A 310 -7.44 2.52 9.11
C THR A 310 -5.99 2.10 8.90
N SER A 311 -5.76 0.88 8.43
CA SER A 311 -4.44 0.29 8.23
C SER A 311 -3.91 0.61 6.83
N LEU A 312 -2.95 1.55 6.73
CA LEU A 312 -2.22 1.80 5.49
C LEU A 312 -1.53 0.54 4.94
N PRO A 313 -0.86 -0.31 5.75
CA PRO A 313 -0.28 -1.55 5.25
C PRO A 313 -1.30 -2.45 4.55
N LEU A 314 -2.45 -2.65 5.15
CA LEU A 314 -3.51 -3.46 4.58
C LEU A 314 -4.04 -2.89 3.25
N TYR A 315 -4.28 -1.57 3.22
CA TYR A 315 -4.70 -0.88 1.99
C TYR A 315 -3.68 -1.06 0.86
N LEU A 316 -2.39 -0.84 1.14
CA LEU A 316 -1.32 -0.98 0.14
C LEU A 316 -1.17 -2.44 -0.34
N GLN A 317 -1.35 -3.42 0.53
CA GLN A 317 -1.31 -4.84 0.17
C GLN A 317 -2.47 -5.24 -0.73
N MET A 318 -3.70 -4.81 -0.41
CA MET A 318 -4.88 -5.09 -1.24
C MET A 318 -4.72 -4.53 -2.66
N CYS A 319 -4.38 -3.26 -2.79
CA CYS A 319 -4.18 -2.60 -4.08
C CYS A 319 -2.99 -3.20 -4.84
N GLY A 320 -1.91 -3.52 -4.15
CA GLY A 320 -0.68 -4.07 -4.75
C GLY A 320 -0.86 -5.43 -5.44
N ARG A 321 -2.00 -6.12 -5.24
CA ARG A 321 -2.29 -7.39 -5.93
C ARG A 321 -2.44 -7.20 -7.44
N ALA A 322 -2.99 -6.07 -7.87
CA ALA A 322 -3.21 -5.79 -9.29
C ALA A 322 -2.07 -5.00 -9.95
N SER A 323 -1.06 -4.57 -9.22
CA SER A 323 -0.05 -3.66 -9.75
C SER A 323 0.97 -4.30 -10.70
N ARG A 324 1.05 -5.63 -10.73
CA ARG A 324 2.09 -6.36 -11.47
C ARG A 324 1.80 -6.46 -12.96
N THR A 325 2.87 -6.53 -13.75
CA THR A 325 2.79 -6.82 -15.18
C THR A 325 2.26 -8.23 -15.41
N SER A 326 1.42 -8.41 -16.43
CA SER A 326 0.90 -9.72 -16.87
C SER A 326 1.00 -9.81 -18.39
N PRO A 327 2.16 -10.22 -18.94
CA PRO A 327 2.34 -10.33 -20.38
C PRO A 327 1.31 -11.25 -21.04
N ASP A 328 0.98 -12.36 -20.39
CA ASP A 328 0.05 -13.38 -20.91
C ASP A 328 -1.38 -12.84 -21.15
N THR A 329 -1.76 -11.78 -20.47
CA THR A 329 -3.09 -11.15 -20.63
C THR A 329 -3.03 -9.81 -21.38
N GLY A 330 -1.85 -9.32 -21.72
CA GLY A 330 -1.68 -8.01 -22.33
C GLY A 330 -2.12 -6.84 -21.43
N LYS A 331 -2.10 -7.05 -20.11
CA LYS A 331 -2.57 -6.07 -19.12
C LYS A 331 -1.80 -4.75 -19.23
N ALA A 332 -2.48 -3.70 -19.66
CA ALA A 332 -1.91 -2.36 -19.82
C ALA A 332 -2.24 -1.42 -18.65
N MET A 333 -3.34 -1.65 -17.96
CA MET A 333 -3.84 -0.84 -16.85
C MET A 333 -4.63 -1.71 -15.86
N TRP A 334 -4.76 -1.27 -14.62
CA TRP A 334 -5.67 -1.84 -13.64
C TRP A 334 -6.49 -0.74 -12.94
N THR A 335 -7.59 -1.13 -12.32
CA THR A 335 -8.53 -0.19 -11.70
C THR A 335 -8.81 -0.58 -10.25
N VAL A 336 -8.88 0.44 -9.39
CA VAL A 336 -9.40 0.32 -8.00
C VAL A 336 -10.75 1.02 -7.92
N LEU A 337 -11.76 0.31 -7.43
CA LEU A 337 -13.04 0.88 -7.01
C LEU A 337 -13.08 0.88 -5.48
N ASP A 338 -12.99 2.05 -4.88
CA ASP A 338 -12.87 2.21 -3.43
C ASP A 338 -14.22 2.59 -2.80
N TYR A 339 -14.91 1.61 -2.25
CA TYR A 339 -16.18 1.80 -1.52
C TYR A 339 -15.97 2.30 -0.09
N GLY A 340 -14.81 1.97 0.51
CA GLY A 340 -14.50 2.25 1.91
C GLY A 340 -13.91 3.63 2.19
N GLY A 341 -13.67 4.45 1.17
CA GLY A 341 -13.02 5.75 1.33
C GLY A 341 -11.55 5.65 1.74
N ASN A 342 -10.91 4.55 1.40
CA ASN A 342 -9.51 4.28 1.78
C ASN A 342 -8.55 5.26 1.12
N GLY A 343 -8.76 5.59 -0.16
CA GLY A 343 -7.95 6.57 -0.88
C GLY A 343 -8.06 7.99 -0.30
N LYS A 344 -9.22 8.40 0.22
CA LYS A 344 -9.35 9.67 0.96
C LYS A 344 -8.56 9.68 2.26
N ARG A 345 -8.44 8.51 2.90
CA ARG A 345 -7.79 8.34 4.21
C ARG A 345 -6.29 8.16 4.09
N HIS A 346 -5.85 7.41 3.11
CA HIS A 346 -4.47 6.96 2.95
C HIS A 346 -3.74 7.55 1.75
N GLY A 347 -4.39 8.37 0.95
CA GLY A 347 -3.86 8.83 -0.33
C GLY A 347 -3.98 7.77 -1.42
N ARG A 348 -3.38 8.04 -2.56
CA ARG A 348 -3.30 7.08 -3.67
C ARG A 348 -2.39 5.90 -3.29
N TRP A 349 -2.61 4.74 -3.92
CA TRP A 349 -1.78 3.56 -3.67
C TRP A 349 -0.29 3.78 -4.00
N ASP A 350 0.00 4.44 -5.11
CA ASP A 350 1.37 4.76 -5.54
C ASP A 350 1.98 5.95 -4.80
N TYR A 351 1.14 6.77 -4.17
CA TYR A 351 1.53 7.96 -3.44
C TYR A 351 0.77 8.01 -2.10
N PRO A 352 1.10 7.09 -1.17
CA PRO A 352 0.38 7.01 0.10
C PRO A 352 0.65 8.23 0.98
N CYS A 353 -0.33 8.53 1.86
CA CYS A 353 -0.27 9.63 2.81
C CYS A 353 -0.51 9.14 4.25
N ILE A 354 0.18 9.77 5.19
CA ILE A 354 -0.09 9.64 6.63
C ILE A 354 -0.48 11.03 7.16
N ASN A 355 -1.68 11.14 7.74
CA ASN A 355 -2.24 12.43 8.21
C ASN A 355 -2.34 13.51 7.11
N GLY A 356 -2.52 13.09 5.86
CA GLY A 356 -2.62 13.97 4.69
C GLY A 356 -1.29 14.41 4.09
N GLU A 357 -0.17 14.01 4.66
CA GLU A 357 1.17 14.27 4.11
C GLU A 357 1.72 13.02 3.39
N PRO A 358 2.42 13.20 2.26
CA PRO A 358 3.10 12.12 1.55
C PRO A 358 4.03 11.32 2.46
N VAL A 359 4.07 10.01 2.26
CA VAL A 359 4.92 9.14 3.08
C VAL A 359 6.35 9.17 2.57
N ASP A 360 7.25 9.73 3.39
CA ASP A 360 8.69 9.44 3.32
C ASP A 360 9.04 8.43 4.42
N TRP A 361 9.39 7.21 4.03
CA TRP A 361 9.67 6.13 4.97
C TRP A 361 10.91 6.40 5.85
N ASN A 362 11.89 7.17 5.38
CA ASN A 362 13.04 7.59 6.20
C ASN A 362 12.59 8.55 7.31
N VAL A 363 11.72 9.51 6.97
CA VAL A 363 11.16 10.44 7.96
C VAL A 363 10.25 9.70 8.94
N VAL A 364 9.35 8.84 8.43
CA VAL A 364 8.44 8.03 9.27
C VAL A 364 9.21 7.12 10.22
N TRP A 365 10.30 6.50 9.75
CA TRP A 365 11.17 5.66 10.57
C TRP A 365 11.83 6.43 11.73
N ASN A 366 12.31 7.63 11.46
CA ASN A 366 13.01 8.47 12.43
C ASN A 366 12.06 9.28 13.34
N THR A 367 10.75 9.27 13.04
CA THR A 367 9.77 9.99 13.86
C THR A 367 9.41 9.16 15.09
N ILE A 368 9.81 9.65 16.28
CA ILE A 368 9.36 9.07 17.54
C ILE A 368 7.84 9.22 17.63
N PRO A 369 7.08 8.14 17.90
CA PRO A 369 5.63 8.25 18.07
C PRO A 369 5.33 9.19 19.24
N LYS A 370 4.92 10.41 18.96
CA LYS A 370 4.37 11.28 19.99
C LYS A 370 3.16 10.56 20.59
N LYS A 371 3.11 10.45 21.94
CA LYS A 371 1.91 10.02 22.65
C LYS A 371 0.75 10.82 22.06
N ARG A 372 -0.22 10.18 21.44
CA ARG A 372 -1.38 10.87 20.89
C ARG A 372 -2.13 11.54 22.02
N GLU A 373 -2.14 12.84 22.05
CA GLU A 373 -3.35 13.55 22.41
C GLU A 373 -4.34 13.18 21.29
N GLY A 374 -5.36 12.43 21.65
CA GLY A 374 -6.32 11.92 20.69
C GLY A 374 -6.96 13.10 19.97
N VAL A 375 -6.61 13.30 18.71
CA VAL A 375 -7.43 14.11 17.83
C VAL A 375 -8.71 13.30 17.67
N ALA A 376 -9.75 13.72 18.39
CA ALA A 376 -11.07 13.14 18.29
C ALA A 376 -11.48 13.18 16.80
N PRO A 377 -12.04 12.08 16.27
CA PRO A 377 -12.50 12.08 14.88
C PRO A 377 -13.41 13.27 14.66
N ILE A 378 -13.19 13.99 13.57
CA ILE A 378 -13.94 15.19 13.22
C ILE A 378 -15.01 14.86 12.17
N LYS A 379 -16.16 15.56 12.26
CA LYS A 379 -17.23 15.53 11.25
C LYS A 379 -17.42 16.93 10.67
N GLU A 380 -17.93 16.97 9.46
CA GLU A 380 -18.28 18.21 8.78
C GLU A 380 -19.76 18.55 9.03
N CYS A 381 -20.07 19.79 9.36
CA CYS A 381 -21.44 20.24 9.49
C CYS A 381 -22.11 20.28 8.09
N PRO A 382 -23.25 19.61 7.89
CA PRO A 382 -23.91 19.59 6.59
C PRO A 382 -24.44 20.98 6.17
N LYS A 383 -24.70 21.87 7.13
CA LYS A 383 -25.26 23.21 6.87
C LYS A 383 -24.20 24.27 6.56
N CYS A 384 -23.10 24.31 7.33
CA CYS A 384 -22.11 25.39 7.21
C CYS A 384 -20.68 24.89 6.91
N LYS A 385 -20.48 23.59 6.73
CA LYS A 385 -19.19 22.95 6.43
C LYS A 385 -18.11 23.10 7.50
N TYR A 386 -18.48 23.60 8.69
CA TYR A 386 -17.58 23.73 9.81
C TYR A 386 -17.17 22.36 10.36
N LEU A 387 -15.88 22.17 10.65
CA LEU A 387 -15.35 20.92 11.19
C LEU A 387 -15.54 20.85 12.71
N LEU A 388 -16.14 19.77 13.19
CA LEU A 388 -16.51 19.56 14.57
C LEU A 388 -16.02 18.21 15.08
N PRO A 389 -15.80 18.04 16.40
CA PRO A 389 -15.64 16.72 16.99
C PRO A 389 -16.80 15.80 16.61
N ILE A 390 -16.54 14.53 16.29
CA ILE A 390 -17.58 13.58 15.83
C ILE A 390 -18.72 13.42 16.85
N LEU A 391 -18.43 13.60 18.13
CA LEU A 391 -19.39 13.52 19.23
C LEU A 391 -20.22 14.81 19.44
N ALA A 392 -19.91 15.91 18.74
CA ALA A 392 -20.67 17.14 18.87
C ALA A 392 -22.15 16.90 18.50
N GLN A 393 -23.05 17.24 19.36
CA GLN A 393 -24.51 17.11 19.14
C GLN A 393 -25.08 18.32 18.42
N GLU A 394 -24.39 19.45 18.49
CA GLU A 394 -24.74 20.70 17.85
C GLU A 394 -23.52 21.37 17.22
N CYS A 395 -23.74 22.08 16.14
CA CYS A 395 -22.68 22.83 15.46
C CYS A 395 -22.40 24.14 16.18
N SER A 396 -21.23 24.30 16.77
CA SER A 396 -20.81 25.52 17.47
C SER A 396 -20.76 26.77 16.58
N ASN A 397 -20.74 26.61 15.25
CA ASN A 397 -20.71 27.74 14.33
C ASN A 397 -22.09 28.19 13.83
N CYS A 398 -23.05 27.29 13.63
CA CYS A 398 -24.34 27.63 13.03
C CYS A 398 -25.57 27.08 13.77
N GLY A 399 -25.40 26.46 14.93
CA GLY A 399 -26.46 25.88 15.73
C GLY A 399 -27.17 24.68 15.12
N HIS A 400 -26.61 24.05 14.08
CA HIS A 400 -27.21 22.86 13.48
C HIS A 400 -27.12 21.68 14.44
N VAL A 401 -28.28 21.14 14.85
CA VAL A 401 -28.39 19.98 15.75
C VAL A 401 -28.25 18.68 14.91
N PHE A 402 -27.32 17.83 15.30
CA PHE A 402 -27.11 16.52 14.66
C PHE A 402 -28.08 15.51 15.27
N VAL A 403 -29.17 15.23 14.56
CA VAL A 403 -30.10 14.18 14.97
C VAL A 403 -29.45 12.82 14.75
N LYS A 404 -29.43 11.97 15.79
CA LYS A 404 -29.04 10.56 15.65
C LYS A 404 -30.16 9.83 14.90
N THR A 405 -30.08 9.79 13.57
CA THR A 405 -30.95 8.94 12.77
C THR A 405 -30.55 7.49 12.98
N LYS A 406 -31.46 6.66 13.46
CA LYS A 406 -31.26 5.21 13.66
C LYS A 406 -31.29 4.39 12.37
N GLU A 407 -31.55 5.00 11.22
CA GLU A 407 -31.63 4.32 9.95
C GLU A 407 -30.60 4.84 8.98
N PRO A 408 -29.87 3.95 8.28
CA PRO A 408 -29.04 4.37 7.15
C PRO A 408 -29.98 4.95 6.08
N LYS A 409 -29.73 6.18 5.66
CA LYS A 409 -30.41 6.73 4.48
C LYS A 409 -30.10 5.82 3.30
N HIS A 410 -31.16 5.46 2.56
CA HIS A 410 -31.03 4.75 1.29
C HIS A 410 -30.00 5.43 0.41
N ILE A 411 -29.20 4.61 -0.26
CA ILE A 411 -28.20 5.07 -1.23
C ILE A 411 -28.97 5.36 -2.52
N ASP A 412 -29.32 6.63 -2.74
CA ASP A 412 -30.12 7.03 -3.91
C ASP A 412 -29.22 7.40 -5.10
N ASP A 413 -27.97 7.85 -4.86
CA ASP A 413 -27.03 8.23 -5.92
C ASP A 413 -25.61 7.75 -5.65
N VAL A 414 -25.02 7.05 -6.62
CA VAL A 414 -23.61 6.64 -6.62
C VAL A 414 -22.82 7.58 -7.51
N HIS A 415 -21.93 8.35 -6.92
CA HIS A 415 -20.98 9.17 -7.66
C HIS A 415 -19.60 8.54 -7.65
N ILE A 416 -19.04 8.34 -8.83
CA ILE A 416 -17.65 7.92 -9.02
C ILE A 416 -16.80 9.16 -9.22
N VAL A 417 -15.87 9.42 -8.29
CA VAL A 417 -14.94 10.54 -8.37
C VAL A 417 -13.53 10.02 -8.55
N MET A 418 -12.90 10.44 -9.65
CA MET A 418 -11.51 10.09 -9.91
C MET A 418 -10.58 10.86 -8.96
N LEU A 419 -9.72 10.14 -8.25
CA LEU A 419 -8.82 10.73 -7.24
C LEU A 419 -7.61 11.48 -7.83
N GLU A 420 -7.36 11.36 -9.13
CA GLU A 420 -6.22 12.02 -9.80
C GLU A 420 -6.15 13.53 -9.57
N GLN A 421 -7.31 14.22 -9.64
CA GLN A 421 -7.36 15.68 -9.40
C GLN A 421 -7.03 16.04 -7.95
N ASN A 422 -7.45 15.22 -6.99
CA ASN A 422 -7.17 15.46 -5.58
C ASN A 422 -5.70 15.19 -5.21
N ALA A 423 -5.07 14.21 -5.86
CA ALA A 423 -3.64 13.93 -5.66
C ALA A 423 -2.76 15.08 -6.16
N GLN A 424 -3.12 15.70 -7.30
CA GLN A 424 -2.40 16.86 -7.81
C GLN A 424 -2.47 18.08 -6.87
N LEU A 425 -3.60 18.27 -6.18
CA LEU A 425 -3.74 19.30 -5.14
C LEU A 425 -3.00 18.95 -3.84
N ALA A 426 -2.95 17.67 -3.47
CA ALA A 426 -2.23 17.21 -2.30
C ALA A 426 -0.72 17.46 -2.41
N ASN A 427 -0.15 17.27 -3.60
CA ASN A 427 1.27 17.54 -3.88
C ASN A 427 1.65 19.02 -3.74
N MET A 428 0.67 19.92 -3.80
CA MET A 428 0.86 21.37 -3.65
C MET A 428 0.59 21.85 -2.22
N LYS A 429 0.06 20.98 -1.34
CA LYS A 429 -0.28 21.33 0.03
C LYS A 429 0.98 21.64 0.85
N GLY A 430 0.98 22.79 1.50
CA GLY A 430 2.13 23.28 2.27
C GLY A 430 3.15 24.07 1.46
N LYS A 431 3.14 24.00 0.12
CA LYS A 431 3.98 24.84 -0.74
C LYS A 431 3.38 26.23 -0.89
N ARG A 432 4.21 27.27 -0.81
CA ARG A 432 3.81 28.61 -1.28
C ARG A 432 3.66 28.56 -2.81
N ILE A 433 2.78 29.37 -3.37
CA ILE A 433 2.56 29.42 -4.83
C ILE A 433 3.87 29.67 -5.61
N SER A 434 4.80 30.45 -5.04
CA SER A 434 6.12 30.69 -5.59
C SER A 434 7.08 29.48 -5.56
N GLN A 435 6.71 28.41 -4.87
CA GLN A 435 7.50 27.16 -4.77
C GLN A 435 6.95 26.04 -5.66
N LEU A 436 5.83 26.29 -6.35
CA LEU A 436 5.24 25.32 -7.27
C LEU A 436 6.11 25.20 -8.54
N THR A 437 6.27 23.97 -9.02
CA THR A 437 6.83 23.72 -10.35
C THR A 437 5.88 24.23 -11.44
N PRO A 438 6.33 24.45 -12.69
CA PRO A 438 5.45 24.88 -13.79
C PRO A 438 4.24 23.97 -13.99
N ILE A 439 4.42 22.66 -13.86
CA ILE A 439 3.35 21.65 -13.99
C ILE A 439 2.37 21.76 -12.82
N GLU A 440 2.86 21.86 -11.58
CA GLU A 440 2.02 22.05 -10.39
C GLU A 440 1.21 23.35 -10.47
N LEU A 441 1.82 24.44 -10.92
CA LEU A 441 1.13 25.72 -11.11
C LEU A 441 0.05 25.65 -12.19
N ALA A 442 0.33 24.94 -13.30
CA ALA A 442 -0.66 24.68 -14.34
C ALA A 442 -1.84 23.85 -13.83
N ASN A 443 -1.58 22.82 -13.07
CA ASN A 443 -2.61 21.98 -12.43
C ASN A 443 -3.43 22.79 -11.40
N TYR A 444 -2.79 23.60 -10.57
CA TYR A 444 -3.47 24.54 -9.69
C TYR A 444 -4.41 25.48 -10.46
N ALA A 445 -3.93 26.06 -11.57
CA ALA A 445 -4.71 26.96 -12.41
C ALA A 445 -5.95 26.29 -13.01
N LYS A 446 -5.81 25.05 -13.49
CA LYS A 446 -6.90 24.25 -14.06
C LYS A 446 -7.94 23.88 -13.01
N ILE A 447 -7.49 23.31 -11.86
CA ILE A 447 -8.38 22.80 -10.82
C ILE A 447 -9.10 23.93 -10.06
N LYS A 448 -8.41 25.03 -9.77
CA LYS A 448 -8.98 26.17 -9.03
C LYS A 448 -9.63 27.25 -9.90
N GLY A 449 -9.60 27.09 -11.22
CA GLY A 449 -10.11 28.11 -12.16
C GLY A 449 -9.33 29.43 -12.16
N LYS A 450 -8.12 29.45 -11.58
CA LYS A 450 -7.30 30.66 -11.34
C LYS A 450 -6.28 30.92 -12.44
N LYS A 451 -6.62 30.66 -13.73
CA LYS A 451 -5.71 30.79 -14.87
C LYS A 451 -5.01 32.17 -14.98
N PRO A 452 -5.71 33.34 -14.86
CA PRO A 452 -5.03 34.64 -14.97
C PRO A 452 -4.07 34.91 -13.83
N TYR A 453 -4.39 34.45 -12.62
CA TYR A 453 -3.51 34.59 -11.46
C TYR A 453 -2.26 33.75 -11.61
N ALA A 454 -2.40 32.49 -11.98
CA ALA A 454 -1.29 31.57 -12.18
C ALA A 454 -0.35 32.03 -13.31
N ALA A 455 -0.89 32.62 -14.40
CA ALA A 455 -0.09 33.20 -15.46
C ALA A 455 0.80 34.37 -14.96
N ARG A 456 0.27 35.23 -14.08
CA ARG A 456 1.07 36.29 -13.44
C ARG A 456 2.17 35.74 -12.53
N VAL A 457 1.86 34.67 -11.79
CA VAL A 457 2.87 33.98 -10.96
C VAL A 457 3.96 33.35 -11.84
N ALA A 458 3.57 32.68 -12.94
CA ALA A 458 4.52 32.10 -13.89
C ALA A 458 5.44 33.19 -14.50
N LYS A 459 4.90 34.33 -14.87
CA LYS A 459 5.70 35.49 -15.35
C LYS A 459 6.71 35.95 -14.29
N ALA A 460 6.28 36.09 -13.04
CA ALA A 460 7.17 36.52 -11.94
C ALA A 460 8.28 35.50 -11.67
N LEU A 461 7.97 34.20 -11.65
CA LEU A 461 8.95 33.14 -11.43
C LEU A 461 9.94 32.98 -12.60
N THR A 462 9.60 33.48 -13.79
CA THR A 462 10.50 33.49 -14.95
C THR A 462 11.66 34.48 -14.78
N LEU A 463 11.55 35.43 -13.87
CA LEU A 463 12.66 36.33 -13.52
C LEU A 463 13.85 35.58 -12.89
N THR A 464 13.55 34.56 -12.09
CA THR A 464 14.57 33.72 -11.44
C THR A 464 14.85 32.39 -12.17
N ASN A 465 13.90 31.91 -12.98
CA ASN A 465 14.02 30.70 -13.80
C ASN A 465 13.54 30.99 -15.22
N PRO A 466 14.41 31.29 -16.18
CA PRO A 466 14.06 31.76 -17.53
C PRO A 466 13.13 30.84 -18.33
N THR A 467 13.12 29.54 -18.07
CA THR A 467 12.27 28.58 -18.80
C THR A 467 10.89 28.42 -18.18
N TYR A 468 10.66 28.94 -16.95
CA TYR A 468 9.46 28.65 -16.17
C TYR A 468 8.14 28.93 -16.90
N ILE A 469 8.02 30.06 -17.60
CA ILE A 469 6.79 30.43 -18.30
C ILE A 469 6.54 29.55 -19.53
N TYR A 470 7.59 29.07 -20.18
CA TYR A 470 7.49 28.15 -21.32
C TYR A 470 7.00 26.77 -20.89
N ASP A 471 7.57 26.26 -19.81
CA ASP A 471 7.14 24.97 -19.23
C ASP A 471 5.71 25.06 -18.68
N TYR A 472 5.35 26.19 -18.06
CA TYR A 472 3.98 26.46 -17.63
C TYR A 472 3.01 26.52 -18.83
N ALA A 473 3.35 27.22 -19.89
CA ALA A 473 2.54 27.32 -21.10
C ALA A 473 2.31 25.95 -21.76
N LYS A 474 3.36 25.14 -21.84
CA LYS A 474 3.30 23.75 -22.32
C LYS A 474 2.38 22.90 -21.45
N ALA A 475 2.51 22.98 -20.12
CA ALA A 475 1.66 22.25 -19.18
C ALA A 475 0.18 22.70 -19.22
N MET A 476 -0.08 23.97 -19.52
CA MET A 476 -1.42 24.51 -19.72
C MET A 476 -2.05 24.14 -21.06
N GLY A 477 -1.25 23.72 -22.05
CA GLY A 477 -1.69 23.48 -23.43
C GLY A 477 -1.98 24.78 -24.21
N TYR A 478 -1.25 25.87 -23.93
CA TYR A 478 -1.39 27.12 -24.66
C TYR A 478 -0.73 27.01 -26.03
N LYS A 479 -1.23 27.81 -27.01
CA LYS A 479 -0.67 27.89 -28.38
C LYS A 479 0.77 28.37 -28.36
N ASN A 480 1.53 27.97 -29.38
CA ASN A 480 2.89 28.47 -29.60
C ASN A 480 2.89 30.01 -29.64
N GLY A 481 3.89 30.64 -29.03
CA GLY A 481 3.98 32.12 -28.94
C GLY A 481 3.27 32.73 -27.73
N TRP A 482 2.39 31.98 -27.00
CA TRP A 482 1.77 32.52 -25.77
C TRP A 482 2.81 32.83 -24.70
N ALA A 483 3.80 31.98 -24.53
CA ALA A 483 4.87 32.20 -23.58
C ALA A 483 5.76 33.39 -23.92
N ASP A 484 6.07 33.58 -25.22
CA ASP A 484 6.87 34.71 -25.70
C ASP A 484 6.17 36.04 -25.43
N PHE A 485 4.85 36.08 -25.67
CA PHE A 485 4.03 37.28 -25.41
C PHE A 485 3.90 37.63 -23.93
N ASN A 486 3.90 36.59 -23.03
CA ASN A 486 3.68 36.75 -21.61
C ASN A 486 4.99 36.70 -20.79
N ALA A 487 6.15 36.43 -21.41
CA ALA A 487 7.44 36.43 -20.70
C ALA A 487 7.82 37.85 -20.23
N PRO A 488 8.61 37.96 -19.14
CA PRO A 488 9.13 39.28 -18.75
C PRO A 488 9.96 39.92 -19.86
N SER A 489 9.79 41.21 -20.07
CA SER A 489 10.61 42.00 -21.00
C SER A 489 12.08 42.04 -20.55
N TYR A 490 12.97 42.37 -21.46
CA TYR A 490 14.39 42.50 -21.13
C TYR A 490 14.64 43.55 -20.03
N GLY A 491 13.92 44.65 -20.02
CA GLY A 491 13.99 45.70 -18.98
C GLY A 491 13.52 45.15 -17.60
N GLU A 492 12.41 44.42 -17.54
CA GLU A 492 11.90 43.82 -16.31
C GLU A 492 12.91 42.83 -15.70
N ARG A 493 13.73 42.16 -16.52
CA ARG A 493 14.79 41.24 -16.05
C ARG A 493 15.98 42.02 -15.46
N ILE A 494 16.40 43.11 -16.08
CA ILE A 494 17.49 43.98 -15.57
C ILE A 494 17.07 44.60 -14.25
N ASP A 495 15.89 45.22 -14.16
CA ASP A 495 15.37 45.83 -12.92
C ASP A 495 15.27 44.83 -11.75
N PHE A 496 15.10 43.56 -12.04
CA PHE A 496 15.07 42.51 -11.04
C PHE A 496 16.49 42.18 -10.54
N PHE A 497 17.45 42.05 -11.47
CA PHE A 497 18.87 41.80 -11.08
C PHE A 497 19.47 42.96 -10.28
N ASP A 498 19.19 44.22 -10.66
CA ASP A 498 19.67 45.40 -9.96
C ASP A 498 19.09 45.54 -8.53
N LYS A 499 18.01 44.86 -8.20
CA LYS A 499 17.41 44.82 -6.86
C LYS A 499 17.93 43.69 -5.97
N ILE A 500 18.63 42.71 -6.53
CA ILE A 500 19.15 41.50 -5.81
C ILE A 500 20.66 41.63 -5.59
N VAL A 501 21.38 42.40 -6.40
CA VAL A 501 22.79 42.75 -6.24
C VAL A 501 22.92 44.02 -5.41
#